data_16d1cb7992e15c49c54fa0b44950ce43
#
_entry.id   16d1cb7992e15c49c54fa0b44950ce43
#
_cell.length_a   1.000
_cell.length_b   1.000
_cell.length_c   1.000
_cell.angle_alpha   90.00
_cell.angle_beta   90.00
_cell.angle_gamma   90.00
#
_symmetry.space_group_name_H-M   'P 1'
#
loop_
_entity.id
_entity.type
_entity.pdbx_description
1 polymer ?
#
loop_
_entity_poly.entity_id
_entity_poly.type
_entity_poly.pdbx_seq_one_letter_code
_entity_poly.pdbx_strand_id
1 'polypeptide(L)'
;MAVDSIIDYILTDHAVGELRRRGIRQQEIEGILKNPGQRLDLRPGRVVLQSKFQEGETEYLLRVIVDIDRSPAEVVTAYRTSKVAKYWREQV
;
A
#
# COMPACT_ATOMS: atom_id res chain seq x y z
N MET A 1 6.51 7.49 17.13
CA MET A 1 6.29 8.15 15.84
C MET A 1 6.59 7.17 14.72
N ALA A 2 5.65 6.99 13.82
CA ALA A 2 5.85 6.08 12.71
C ALA A 2 6.74 6.74 11.66
N VAL A 3 7.96 6.19 11.47
CA VAL A 3 8.91 6.75 10.50
C VAL A 3 8.48 6.50 9.06
N ASP A 4 7.53 5.58 8.85
CA ASP A 4 7.08 5.21 7.51
C ASP A 4 5.75 5.87 7.11
N SER A 5 5.23 6.76 7.97
CA SER A 5 3.98 7.46 7.65
C SER A 5 4.14 8.39 6.46
N ILE A 6 3.19 8.32 5.55
CA ILE A 6 3.14 9.20 4.39
C ILE A 6 1.82 9.96 4.46
N ILE A 7 1.90 11.27 4.62
CA ILE A 7 0.72 12.12 4.75
C ILE A 7 0.52 12.93 3.48
N ASP A 8 1.62 13.34 2.84
CA ASP A 8 1.58 14.18 1.65
C ASP A 8 1.85 13.32 0.42
N TYR A 9 0.81 13.06 -0.35
CA TYR A 9 0.90 12.19 -1.50
C TYR A 9 -0.14 12.56 -2.56
N ILE A 10 0.09 12.11 -3.78
CA ILE A 10 -0.91 12.21 -4.85
C ILE A 10 -1.13 10.81 -5.43
N LEU A 11 -2.28 10.64 -6.07
CA LEU A 11 -2.59 9.44 -6.83
C LEU A 11 -2.33 9.73 -8.30
N THR A 12 -1.57 8.86 -8.97
CA THR A 12 -1.41 9.01 -10.41
C THR A 12 -2.72 8.68 -11.10
N ASP A 13 -2.89 9.15 -12.35
CA ASP A 13 -4.10 8.81 -13.11
C ASP A 13 -4.25 7.30 -13.26
N HIS A 14 -3.14 6.60 -13.46
CA HIS A 14 -3.13 5.14 -13.53
C HIS A 14 -3.65 4.56 -12.23
N ALA A 15 -3.17 5.05 -11.09
CA ALA A 15 -3.61 4.58 -9.79
C ALA A 15 -5.11 4.79 -9.59
N VAL A 16 -5.62 5.97 -9.95
CA VAL A 16 -7.04 6.26 -9.81
C VAL A 16 -7.87 5.24 -10.59
N GLY A 17 -7.48 4.95 -11.82
CA GLY A 17 -8.18 3.97 -12.65
C GLY A 17 -8.12 2.57 -12.06
N GLU A 18 -6.94 2.16 -11.56
CA GLU A 18 -6.76 0.83 -10.97
C GLU A 18 -7.58 0.66 -9.70
N LEU A 19 -7.58 1.67 -8.83
CA LEU A 19 -8.34 1.61 -7.59
C LEU A 19 -9.83 1.47 -7.86
N ARG A 20 -10.32 2.25 -8.82
CA ARG A 20 -11.73 2.20 -9.20
C ARG A 20 -12.11 0.82 -9.72
N ARG A 21 -11.30 0.26 -10.60
CA ARG A 21 -11.55 -1.07 -11.18
C ARG A 21 -11.54 -2.16 -10.13
N ARG A 22 -10.66 -2.02 -9.12
CA ARG A 22 -10.45 -3.02 -8.08
C ARG A 22 -11.32 -2.81 -6.85
N GLY A 23 -12.15 -1.77 -6.86
CA GLY A 23 -13.02 -1.48 -5.72
C GLY A 23 -12.27 -1.11 -4.45
N ILE A 24 -11.12 -0.47 -4.59
CA ILE A 24 -10.32 -0.01 -3.46
C ILE A 24 -10.63 1.47 -3.23
N ARG A 25 -11.02 1.82 -2.01
CA ARG A 25 -11.38 3.19 -1.68
C ARG A 25 -10.15 3.98 -1.28
N GLN A 26 -10.16 5.27 -1.57
CA GLN A 26 -9.06 6.15 -1.21
C GLN A 26 -8.81 6.15 0.29
N GLN A 27 -9.85 5.99 1.10
CA GLN A 27 -9.72 5.91 2.55
C GLN A 27 -8.85 4.74 2.99
N GLU A 28 -8.94 3.61 2.27
CA GLU A 28 -8.13 2.44 2.57
C GLU A 28 -6.66 2.75 2.28
N ILE A 29 -6.40 3.43 1.17
CA ILE A 29 -5.05 3.85 0.81
C ILE A 29 -4.48 4.79 1.87
N GLU A 30 -5.26 5.78 2.27
CA GLU A 30 -4.83 6.76 3.26
C GLU A 30 -4.45 6.08 4.58
N GLY A 31 -5.26 5.11 5.01
CA GLY A 31 -4.99 4.40 6.25
C GLY A 31 -3.66 3.64 6.20
N ILE A 32 -3.37 3.01 5.07
CA ILE A 32 -2.11 2.28 4.92
C ILE A 32 -0.92 3.23 4.84
N LEU A 33 -1.08 4.36 4.16
CA LEU A 33 0.01 5.33 4.06
C LEU A 33 0.35 5.93 5.42
N LYS A 34 -0.66 6.11 6.27
CA LYS A 34 -0.45 6.64 7.61
C LYS A 34 0.17 5.63 8.55
N ASN A 35 -0.30 4.39 8.50
CA ASN A 35 0.12 3.35 9.44
C ASN A 35 0.28 2.02 8.71
N PRO A 36 1.35 1.87 7.92
CA PRO A 36 1.56 0.60 7.22
C PRO A 36 1.91 -0.51 8.21
N GLY A 37 1.41 -1.70 7.96
CA GLY A 37 1.81 -2.88 8.71
C GLY A 37 3.26 -3.23 8.42
N GLN A 38 3.64 -3.14 7.14
CA GLN A 38 5.02 -3.37 6.71
C GLN A 38 5.37 -2.44 5.57
N ARG A 39 6.64 -2.10 5.50
CA ARG A 39 7.22 -1.39 4.36
C ARG A 39 8.31 -2.27 3.77
N LEU A 40 8.26 -2.47 2.46
CA LEU A 40 9.25 -3.25 1.73
C LEU A 40 9.79 -2.41 0.59
N ASP A 41 11.11 -2.39 0.43
CA ASP A 41 11.73 -1.69 -0.68
C ASP A 41 11.63 -2.56 -1.92
N LEU A 42 11.10 -2.02 -3.02
CA LEU A 42 11.08 -2.70 -4.31
C LEU A 42 12.32 -2.38 -5.11
N ARG A 43 12.71 -1.12 -5.09
CA ARG A 43 13.90 -0.61 -5.74
C ARG A 43 14.16 0.77 -5.15
N PRO A 44 15.33 1.37 -5.38
CA PRO A 44 15.58 2.72 -4.89
C PRO A 44 14.47 3.67 -5.32
N GLY A 45 13.85 4.35 -4.37
CA GLY A 45 12.78 5.31 -4.63
C GLY A 45 11.39 4.73 -4.73
N ARG A 46 11.21 3.41 -4.67
CA ARG A 46 9.87 2.79 -4.76
C ARG A 46 9.70 1.75 -3.67
N VAL A 47 8.61 1.88 -2.93
CA VAL A 47 8.32 0.99 -1.80
C VAL A 47 6.93 0.40 -1.94
N VAL A 48 6.71 -0.72 -1.24
CA VAL A 48 5.37 -1.26 -1.01
C VAL A 48 5.04 -1.03 0.45
N LEU A 49 3.88 -0.46 0.70
CA LEU A 49 3.31 -0.39 2.04
C LEU A 49 2.15 -1.37 2.06
N GLN A 50 2.10 -2.23 3.06
CA GLN A 50 1.09 -3.27 3.08
C GLN A 50 0.56 -3.51 4.48
N SER A 51 -0.70 -3.93 4.56
CA SER A 51 -1.34 -4.28 5.82
C SER A 51 -2.25 -5.48 5.61
N LYS A 52 -2.42 -6.26 6.67
CA LYS A 52 -3.33 -7.40 6.69
C LYS A 52 -4.73 -6.93 7.03
N PHE A 53 -5.71 -7.53 6.38
CA PHE A 53 -7.12 -7.29 6.66
C PHE A 53 -7.85 -8.61 6.73
N GLN A 54 -8.90 -8.64 7.52
CA GLN A 54 -9.75 -9.80 7.64
C GLN A 54 -11.11 -9.46 7.05
N GLU A 55 -11.60 -10.29 6.14
CA GLU A 55 -12.93 -10.12 5.59
C GLU A 55 -13.63 -11.48 5.67
N GLY A 56 -14.58 -11.61 6.61
CA GLY A 56 -15.16 -12.90 6.90
C GLY A 56 -14.10 -13.85 7.39
N GLU A 57 -13.94 -14.99 6.72
CA GLU A 57 -12.93 -15.97 7.08
C GLU A 57 -11.66 -15.85 6.25
N THR A 58 -11.62 -14.86 5.36
CA THR A 58 -10.48 -14.68 4.46
C THR A 58 -9.56 -13.58 4.97
N GLU A 59 -8.28 -13.90 5.13
CA GLU A 59 -7.25 -12.90 5.39
C GLU A 59 -6.65 -12.48 4.07
N TYR A 60 -6.46 -11.18 3.89
CA TYR A 60 -5.82 -10.67 2.69
C TYR A 60 -4.92 -9.50 3.01
N LEU A 61 -4.06 -9.17 2.06
CA LEU A 61 -3.21 -7.98 2.13
C LEU A 61 -3.74 -6.93 1.17
N LEU A 62 -3.67 -5.69 1.59
CA LEU A 62 -3.76 -4.57 0.67
C LEU A 62 -2.34 -4.02 0.53
N ARG A 63 -1.85 -3.98 -0.70
CA ARG A 63 -0.50 -3.56 -1.03
C ARG A 63 -0.56 -2.29 -1.85
N VAL A 64 0.14 -1.25 -1.38
CA VAL A 64 0.15 0.07 -2.03
C VAL A 64 1.57 0.35 -2.48
N ILE A 65 1.75 0.57 -3.78
CA ILE A 65 3.07 0.83 -4.36
C ILE A 65 3.24 2.34 -4.49
N VAL A 66 4.31 2.86 -3.91
CA VAL A 66 4.51 4.31 -3.77
C VAL A 66 5.90 4.69 -4.23
N ASP A 67 5.99 5.75 -5.04
CA ASP A 67 7.26 6.37 -5.37
C ASP A 67 7.54 7.45 -4.34
N ILE A 68 8.62 7.28 -3.59
CA ILE A 68 8.98 8.17 -2.49
C ILE A 68 10.19 9.05 -2.80
N ASP A 69 10.74 8.95 -3.99
CA ASP A 69 11.89 9.76 -4.42
C ASP A 69 11.48 11.13 -4.94
N ARG A 70 10.27 11.54 -4.62
CA ARG A 70 9.69 12.81 -5.04
C ARG A 70 8.74 13.35 -3.99
N SER A 71 8.48 14.64 -4.05
CA SER A 71 7.60 15.30 -3.10
C SER A 71 6.55 16.13 -3.87
N PRO A 72 5.26 15.84 -3.68
CA PRO A 72 4.72 14.80 -2.81
C PRO A 72 4.99 13.41 -3.37
N ALA A 73 4.93 12.40 -2.50
CA ALA A 73 5.05 11.00 -2.92
C ALA A 73 3.91 10.66 -3.88
N GLU A 74 4.11 9.65 -4.73
CA GLU A 74 3.09 9.25 -5.71
C GLU A 74 2.68 7.81 -5.52
N VAL A 75 1.39 7.60 -5.30
CA VAL A 75 0.81 6.26 -5.30
C VAL A 75 0.64 5.85 -6.75
N VAL A 76 1.34 4.80 -7.17
CA VAL A 76 1.31 4.38 -8.58
C VAL A 76 0.32 3.26 -8.83
N THR A 77 0.05 2.42 -7.84
CA THR A 77 -0.99 1.39 -7.93
C THR A 77 -1.23 0.78 -6.57
N ALA A 78 -2.29 -0.02 -6.45
CA ALA A 78 -2.57 -0.81 -5.26
C ALA A 78 -3.42 -2.00 -5.66
N TYR A 79 -3.30 -3.09 -4.89
CA TYR A 79 -4.11 -4.27 -5.14
C TYR A 79 -4.25 -5.11 -3.88
N ARG A 80 -5.30 -5.93 -3.85
CA ARG A 80 -5.51 -6.89 -2.78
C ARG A 80 -5.02 -8.25 -3.22
N THR A 81 -4.55 -9.04 -2.27
CA THR A 81 -4.17 -10.43 -2.55
C THR A 81 -4.46 -11.29 -1.32
N SER A 82 -4.94 -12.50 -1.56
CA SER A 82 -5.10 -13.48 -0.50
C SER A 82 -3.83 -14.28 -0.25
N LYS A 83 -2.79 -14.03 -1.04
CA LYS A 83 -1.50 -14.74 -0.91
C LYS A 83 -0.65 -14.09 0.17
N VAL A 84 -1.18 -14.07 1.39
CA VAL A 84 -0.53 -13.39 2.51
C VAL A 84 0.85 -13.97 2.78
N ALA A 85 0.97 -15.30 2.82
CA ALA A 85 2.24 -15.95 3.11
C ALA A 85 3.32 -15.64 2.08
N LYS A 86 2.91 -15.35 0.85
CA LYS A 86 3.86 -15.05 -0.22
C LYS A 86 4.51 -13.67 -0.05
N TYR A 87 3.74 -12.70 0.44
CA TYR A 87 4.17 -11.30 0.45
C TYR A 87 4.46 -10.75 1.84
N TRP A 88 3.85 -11.31 2.87
CA TRP A 88 4.07 -10.81 4.23
C TRP A 88 5.41 -11.33 4.74
N ARG A 89 6.26 -10.42 5.20
CA ARG A 89 7.55 -10.78 5.74
C ARG A 89 7.42 -11.06 7.22
N GLU A 90 7.73 -12.29 7.62
CA GLU A 90 7.78 -12.60 9.03
C GLU A 90 9.01 -11.96 9.64
N GLN A 91 8.85 -11.42 10.83
CA GLN A 91 9.96 -10.86 11.57
C GLN A 91 10.65 -11.96 12.34
N VAL A 92 11.95 -11.92 12.30
CA VAL A 92 12.75 -12.93 12.96
C VAL A 92 13.42 -12.31 14.17
#